data_d07cdc03f24448c7af39d83cfc6ab61c
#
_entry.id   d07cdc03f24448c7af39d83cfc6ab61c
#
_cell.length_a   1.000
_cell.length_b   1.000
_cell.length_c   1.000
_cell.angle_alpha   90.00
_cell.angle_beta   90.00
_cell.angle_gamma   90.00
#
_symmetry.space_group_name_H-M   'P 1'
#
loop_
_entity.id
_entity.type
_entity.pdbx_description
1 polymer ?
#
loop_
_entity_poly.entity_id
_entity_poly.type
_entity_poly.pdbx_seq_one_letter_code
_entity_poly.pdbx_strand_id
1 'polypeptide(L)'
;AGNWQGAWLSAPSFMTGRMAVAPYTSTEENRFLRGAACLFGSMTAGAVVFGSVNMTDARIILDNDSNAVAVSNLVNGGVHVGNSSLEARNSLTESIAGMHLTISGEKVKGGITSSATWFSLPFRPDMSKPWNLNSFTGSRLVNLSFDIKAGTGPLLFFAEAACSYPGSWAAIGGWRAKPSGRLTLNMMARHFSAGYHAFHFGAFRVGSGSSGETGMAASLHLEAARYLFVSAGADHYRIPGPRYRSSSSSYGNRIEVKGEYLPNDNLAFRLIYTFFSREYDLPVNTGVSDSQVSGRRGISMMFSFDPSDRVRLATRASACSTSPSGETGYMLCQDLSFTPRALPVTVWLRYALCTSDGYDSRLYAWENDLHSCFSIPALYGECSRSYVMVSWKPSDRVELRGKYVITTTGPDFSRSAKEEFRIQGRIVF
;
A
#
# COMPACT_ATOMS: atom_id res chain seq x y z
N ALA A 1 -2.08 2.46 -5.94
CA ALA A 1 -2.39 3.20 -4.73
C ALA A 1 -2.97 2.24 -3.71
N GLY A 2 -2.10 1.59 -2.96
CA GLY A 2 -2.48 0.65 -1.92
C GLY A 2 -3.31 1.32 -0.83
N ASN A 3 -4.10 0.53 -0.19
CA ASN A 3 -5.04 0.88 0.87
C ASN A 3 -4.32 1.49 2.08
N TRP A 4 -4.00 2.77 2.02
CA TRP A 4 -3.29 3.54 3.04
C TRP A 4 -4.17 3.94 4.22
N GLN A 5 -5.47 3.60 4.19
CA GLN A 5 -6.45 4.09 5.16
C GLN A 5 -6.41 3.41 6.54
N GLY A 6 -5.62 2.39 6.74
CA GLY A 6 -5.56 1.70 8.03
C GLY A 6 -4.17 1.39 8.59
N ALA A 7 -3.14 1.36 7.74
CA ALA A 7 -1.81 0.90 8.15
C ALA A 7 -1.00 1.93 8.94
N TRP A 8 -1.38 3.18 8.90
CA TRP A 8 -0.63 4.31 9.39
C TRP A 8 -0.86 4.61 10.85
N LEU A 9 -2.14 4.61 11.24
CA LEU A 9 -2.53 4.82 12.63
C LEU A 9 -2.45 3.54 13.45
N SER A 10 -2.51 2.39 12.82
CA SER A 10 -2.16 1.12 13.47
C SER A 10 -0.64 0.97 13.58
N ALA A 11 -0.02 1.91 14.22
CA ALA A 11 1.39 2.07 14.46
C ALA A 11 2.24 0.84 14.89
N PRO A 12 1.72 -0.35 15.06
CA PRO A 12 2.57 -1.53 15.22
C PRO A 12 3.27 -1.97 13.94
N SER A 13 2.84 -1.53 12.74
CA SER A 13 3.32 -2.16 11.50
C SER A 13 4.79 -1.87 11.18
N PHE A 14 5.31 -0.69 11.50
CA PHE A 14 6.75 -0.39 11.32
C PHE A 14 7.63 -0.82 12.50
N MET A 15 7.01 -1.23 13.62
CA MET A 15 7.71 -1.66 14.83
C MET A 15 7.72 -3.19 15.02
N THR A 16 6.93 -3.93 14.25
CA THR A 16 6.98 -5.38 14.27
C THR A 16 8.21 -5.83 13.50
N GLY A 17 9.24 -6.32 14.19
CA GLY A 17 10.31 -7.08 13.56
C GLY A 17 9.69 -8.31 12.91
N ARG A 18 9.40 -8.20 11.61
CA ARG A 18 9.09 -9.38 10.82
C ARG A 18 10.35 -10.21 10.67
N MET A 19 10.20 -11.51 10.56
CA MET A 19 11.29 -12.38 10.09
C MET A 19 11.80 -11.81 8.76
N ALA A 20 13.09 -11.96 8.48
CA ALA A 20 13.71 -11.49 7.24
C ALA A 20 12.96 -11.96 5.98
N VAL A 21 12.35 -13.14 6.06
CA VAL A 21 11.48 -13.71 5.03
C VAL A 21 10.16 -14.12 5.68
N ALA A 22 9.04 -13.73 5.09
CA ALA A 22 7.71 -14.09 5.54
C ALA A 22 6.89 -14.63 4.37
N PRO A 23 5.89 -15.51 4.61
CA PRO A 23 4.95 -15.92 3.58
C PRO A 23 4.29 -14.70 2.94
N TYR A 24 4.23 -14.70 1.62
CA TYR A 24 3.61 -13.62 0.87
C TYR A 24 2.07 -13.80 0.88
N THR A 25 1.37 -12.81 1.38
CA THR A 25 -0.09 -12.84 1.53
C THR A 25 -0.79 -11.70 0.78
N SER A 26 -0.05 -10.91 -0.01
CA SER A 26 -0.61 -9.83 -0.82
C SER A 26 -1.20 -10.36 -2.13
N THR A 27 -2.04 -9.54 -2.76
CA THR A 27 -2.59 -9.79 -4.11
C THR A 27 -1.72 -9.19 -5.22
N GLU A 28 -0.57 -8.60 -4.91
CA GLU A 28 0.37 -8.09 -5.91
C GLU A 28 1.09 -9.26 -6.59
N GLU A 29 1.07 -9.31 -7.91
CA GLU A 29 1.53 -10.48 -8.68
C GLU A 29 3.04 -10.49 -8.95
N ASN A 30 3.73 -9.34 -8.92
CA ASN A 30 5.14 -9.21 -9.32
C ASN A 30 6.12 -8.87 -8.19
N ARG A 31 5.70 -8.84 -6.93
CA ARG A 31 6.57 -8.45 -5.81
C ARG A 31 6.92 -9.55 -4.82
N PHE A 32 6.61 -10.78 -5.12
CA PHE A 32 6.92 -11.90 -4.23
C PHE A 32 8.19 -12.63 -4.64
N LEU A 33 8.84 -13.25 -3.67
CA LEU A 33 9.98 -14.13 -3.89
C LEU A 33 9.49 -15.54 -4.18
N ARG A 34 10.14 -16.21 -5.11
CA ARG A 34 9.91 -17.63 -5.44
C ARG A 34 11.18 -18.40 -5.16
N GLY A 35 11.25 -19.06 -4.02
CA GLY A 35 12.47 -19.74 -3.60
C GLY A 35 12.32 -20.49 -2.30
N ALA A 36 13.43 -20.63 -1.61
CA ALA A 36 13.52 -21.31 -0.32
C ALA A 36 14.19 -20.43 0.72
N ALA A 37 13.85 -20.66 1.98
CA ALA A 37 14.51 -20.06 3.11
C ALA A 37 14.72 -21.12 4.21
N CYS A 38 15.87 -21.06 4.87
CA CYS A 38 16.20 -21.89 6.00
C CYS A 38 16.44 -21.03 7.23
N LEU A 39 15.88 -21.44 8.35
CA LEU A 39 16.06 -20.80 9.66
C LEU A 39 16.94 -21.71 10.52
N PHE A 40 17.99 -21.15 11.06
CA PHE A 40 18.91 -21.80 11.98
C PHE A 40 18.99 -21.01 13.28
N GLY A 41 19.25 -21.68 14.39
CA GLY A 41 19.60 -21.00 15.63
C GLY A 41 18.73 -21.36 16.83
N SER A 42 18.82 -20.50 17.83
CA SER A 42 18.16 -20.61 19.13
C SER A 42 17.29 -19.38 19.40
N MET A 43 16.73 -19.29 20.62
CA MET A 43 15.98 -18.12 21.07
C MET A 43 16.84 -16.85 21.21
N THR A 44 18.16 -17.02 21.41
CA THR A 44 19.10 -15.91 21.64
C THR A 44 19.89 -15.50 20.40
N ALA A 45 20.11 -16.43 19.47
CA ALA A 45 20.83 -16.15 18.23
C ALA A 45 20.23 -16.95 17.08
N GLY A 46 19.95 -16.31 15.96
CA GLY A 46 19.35 -16.95 14.80
C GLY A 46 19.94 -16.45 13.50
N ALA A 47 19.87 -17.27 12.49
CA ALA A 47 20.23 -16.96 11.11
C ALA A 47 19.13 -17.42 10.18
N VAL A 48 18.73 -16.56 9.24
CA VAL A 48 17.88 -16.91 8.11
C VAL A 48 18.70 -16.76 6.86
N VAL A 49 18.76 -17.81 6.05
CA VAL A 49 19.38 -17.77 4.71
C VAL A 49 18.27 -18.01 3.70
N PHE A 50 18.26 -17.24 2.62
CA PHE A 50 17.23 -17.37 1.59
C PHE A 50 17.79 -17.17 0.19
N GLY A 51 17.12 -17.80 -0.77
CA GLY A 51 17.38 -17.63 -2.20
C GLY A 51 16.09 -17.69 -2.99
N SER A 52 16.01 -16.94 -4.06
CA SER A 52 14.85 -16.86 -4.95
C SER A 52 15.29 -16.63 -6.38
N VAL A 53 14.57 -17.26 -7.31
CA VAL A 53 14.66 -16.98 -8.74
C VAL A 53 13.25 -16.77 -9.24
N ASN A 54 12.98 -15.62 -9.82
CA ASN A 54 11.66 -15.24 -10.29
C ASN A 54 11.74 -14.59 -11.68
N MET A 55 10.72 -14.79 -12.49
CA MET A 55 10.52 -14.04 -13.73
C MET A 55 9.55 -12.89 -13.43
N THR A 56 9.99 -11.66 -13.70
CA THR A 56 9.24 -10.44 -13.43
C THR A 56 8.89 -9.72 -14.73
N ASP A 57 7.83 -8.93 -14.66
CA ASP A 57 7.40 -8.12 -15.79
C ASP A 57 8.28 -6.88 -15.90
N ALA A 58 8.81 -6.62 -17.08
CA ALA A 58 9.67 -5.48 -17.34
C ALA A 58 9.49 -4.92 -18.75
N ARG A 59 9.74 -3.65 -18.93
CA ARG A 59 9.79 -3.04 -20.26
C ARG A 59 11.17 -3.21 -20.83
N ILE A 60 11.28 -4.06 -21.83
CA ILE A 60 12.53 -4.39 -22.52
C ILE A 60 12.88 -3.31 -23.54
N ILE A 61 14.18 -3.03 -23.65
CA ILE A 61 14.77 -2.23 -24.72
C ILE A 61 15.39 -3.20 -25.71
N LEU A 62 14.96 -3.12 -26.96
CA LEU A 62 15.48 -3.94 -28.06
C LEU A 62 16.57 -3.17 -28.81
N ASP A 63 17.52 -3.88 -29.39
CA ASP A 63 18.45 -3.35 -30.38
C ASP A 63 17.86 -3.36 -31.81
N ASN A 64 18.65 -2.97 -32.80
CA ASN A 64 18.22 -2.92 -34.21
C ASN A 64 17.88 -4.32 -34.76
N ASP A 65 18.42 -5.38 -34.17
CA ASP A 65 18.20 -6.79 -34.54
C ASP A 65 17.07 -7.43 -33.72
N SER A 66 16.30 -6.63 -32.96
CA SER A 66 15.21 -7.07 -32.09
C SER A 66 15.65 -7.96 -30.92
N ASN A 67 16.93 -7.91 -30.51
CA ASN A 67 17.39 -8.60 -29.32
C ASN A 67 17.17 -7.75 -28.07
N ALA A 68 16.82 -8.40 -26.96
CA ALA A 68 16.66 -7.73 -25.67
C ALA A 68 18.04 -7.35 -25.08
N VAL A 69 18.34 -6.07 -24.96
CA VAL A 69 19.65 -5.57 -24.51
C VAL A 69 19.63 -4.90 -23.15
N ALA A 70 18.47 -4.40 -22.72
CA ALA A 70 18.33 -3.73 -21.43
C ALA A 70 16.86 -3.64 -20.98
N VAL A 71 16.66 -3.12 -19.78
CA VAL A 71 15.35 -2.86 -19.18
C VAL A 71 15.22 -1.38 -18.87
N SER A 72 14.10 -0.76 -19.25
CA SER A 72 13.81 0.62 -18.88
C SER A 72 13.20 0.75 -17.48
N ASN A 73 12.28 -0.14 -17.12
CA ASN A 73 11.63 -0.17 -15.81
C ASN A 73 10.90 -1.50 -15.55
N LEU A 74 10.67 -1.84 -14.27
CA LEU A 74 9.78 -2.93 -13.88
C LEU A 74 8.32 -2.53 -14.03
N VAL A 75 7.47 -3.51 -14.38
CA VAL A 75 6.02 -3.37 -14.46
C VAL A 75 5.39 -4.07 -13.26
N ASN A 76 4.88 -3.30 -12.30
CA ASN A 76 4.37 -3.86 -11.03
C ASN A 76 2.88 -4.24 -11.06
N GLY A 77 2.20 -4.04 -12.17
CA GLY A 77 0.73 -4.07 -12.23
C GLY A 77 0.10 -5.45 -12.37
N GLY A 78 0.83 -6.51 -12.74
CA GLY A 78 0.27 -7.86 -12.93
C GLY A 78 -0.87 -7.98 -13.96
N VAL A 79 -1.26 -6.86 -14.61
CA VAL A 79 -2.36 -6.81 -15.57
C VAL A 79 -1.80 -7.01 -16.98
N HIS A 80 -2.17 -8.13 -17.60
CA HIS A 80 -1.71 -8.50 -18.94
C HIS A 80 -2.85 -8.34 -19.99
N VAL A 81 -3.29 -7.08 -20.17
CA VAL A 81 -4.32 -6.72 -21.14
C VAL A 81 -3.73 -5.78 -22.21
N GLY A 82 -3.72 -6.23 -23.45
CA GLY A 82 -3.12 -5.50 -24.56
C GLY A 82 -1.66 -5.84 -24.83
N ASN A 83 -1.19 -5.54 -26.05
CA ASN A 83 0.10 -6.01 -26.58
C ASN A 83 1.30 -5.60 -25.72
N SER A 84 1.40 -4.33 -25.33
CA SER A 84 2.54 -3.82 -24.55
C SER A 84 2.67 -4.43 -23.15
N SER A 85 1.56 -4.87 -22.54
CA SER A 85 1.58 -5.55 -21.25
C SER A 85 1.87 -7.04 -21.38
N LEU A 86 1.47 -7.66 -22.50
CA LEU A 86 1.82 -9.04 -22.84
C LEU A 86 3.31 -9.17 -23.18
N GLU A 87 3.88 -8.21 -23.92
CA GLU A 87 5.32 -8.17 -24.22
C GLU A 87 6.19 -7.99 -22.96
N ALA A 88 5.68 -7.25 -21.98
CA ALA A 88 6.40 -7.05 -20.72
C ALA A 88 6.35 -8.29 -19.79
N ARG A 89 5.45 -9.25 -20.04
CA ARG A 89 5.19 -10.36 -19.15
C ARG A 89 6.38 -11.31 -19.05
N ASN A 90 6.83 -11.58 -17.79
CA ASN A 90 7.90 -12.53 -17.50
C ASN A 90 9.19 -12.29 -18.34
N SER A 91 9.47 -11.05 -18.67
CA SER A 91 10.53 -10.69 -19.63
C SER A 91 11.90 -10.51 -18.99
N LEU A 92 11.98 -10.47 -17.65
CA LEU A 92 13.22 -10.29 -16.90
C LEU A 92 13.35 -11.36 -15.82
N THR A 93 14.48 -12.05 -15.78
CA THR A 93 14.81 -12.95 -14.67
C THR A 93 15.49 -12.18 -13.55
N GLU A 94 14.96 -12.29 -12.35
CA GLU A 94 15.54 -11.77 -11.12
C GLU A 94 15.98 -12.93 -10.24
N SER A 95 17.23 -12.88 -9.79
CA SER A 95 17.79 -13.81 -8.80
C SER A 95 18.20 -13.03 -7.57
N ILE A 96 17.83 -13.51 -6.39
CA ILE A 96 18.20 -12.90 -5.11
C ILE A 96 18.71 -13.98 -4.16
N ALA A 97 19.79 -13.65 -3.45
CA ALA A 97 20.27 -14.42 -2.31
C ALA A 97 20.57 -13.49 -1.15
N GLY A 98 20.32 -13.95 0.07
CA GLY A 98 20.58 -13.13 1.23
C GLY A 98 20.57 -13.90 2.53
N MET A 99 20.99 -13.21 3.58
CA MET A 99 20.97 -13.71 4.94
C MET A 99 20.57 -12.61 5.92
N HIS A 100 19.98 -13.03 7.03
CA HIS A 100 19.71 -12.18 8.17
C HIS A 100 20.20 -12.89 9.45
N LEU A 101 21.08 -12.23 10.18
CA LEU A 101 21.56 -12.68 11.47
C LEU A 101 20.87 -11.89 12.57
N THR A 102 20.43 -12.56 13.62
CA THR A 102 19.73 -11.93 14.75
C THR A 102 20.37 -12.36 16.07
N ILE A 103 20.55 -11.40 16.96
CA ILE A 103 20.89 -11.62 18.38
C ILE A 103 19.78 -11.02 19.22
N SER A 104 19.27 -11.81 20.18
CA SER A 104 18.14 -11.43 21.04
C SER A 104 18.52 -11.59 22.49
N GLY A 105 18.57 -10.48 23.24
CA GLY A 105 18.58 -10.44 24.68
C GLY A 105 17.22 -10.06 25.24
N GLU A 106 17.11 -9.98 26.58
CA GLU A 106 15.83 -9.65 27.24
C GLU A 106 15.28 -8.27 26.84
N LYS A 107 16.16 -7.28 26.74
CA LYS A 107 15.79 -5.86 26.49
C LYS A 107 16.24 -5.33 25.16
N VAL A 108 17.15 -6.03 24.48
CA VAL A 108 17.76 -5.58 23.23
C VAL A 108 17.76 -6.73 22.24
N LYS A 109 17.33 -6.43 21.03
CA LYS A 109 17.42 -7.31 19.86
C LYS A 109 18.11 -6.55 18.74
N GLY A 110 19.12 -7.16 18.13
CA GLY A 110 19.84 -6.60 16.98
C GLY A 110 19.89 -7.57 15.83
N GLY A 111 20.05 -7.07 14.62
CA GLY A 111 20.16 -7.87 13.43
C GLY A 111 21.05 -7.23 12.36
N ILE A 112 21.60 -8.08 11.50
CA ILE A 112 22.34 -7.68 10.30
C ILE A 112 21.72 -8.43 9.12
N THR A 113 21.33 -7.70 8.07
CA THR A 113 20.83 -8.27 6.83
C THR A 113 21.79 -7.97 5.69
N SER A 114 22.12 -8.98 4.89
CA SER A 114 22.83 -8.82 3.63
C SER A 114 22.05 -9.49 2.53
N SER A 115 21.96 -8.85 1.36
CA SER A 115 21.34 -9.45 0.19
C SER A 115 22.00 -8.96 -1.10
N ALA A 116 22.03 -9.83 -2.10
CA ALA A 116 22.47 -9.52 -3.44
C ALA A 116 21.37 -9.91 -4.43
N THR A 117 21.09 -9.02 -5.36
CA THR A 117 20.10 -9.20 -6.43
C THR A 117 20.80 -9.11 -7.77
N TRP A 118 20.49 -10.03 -8.67
CA TRP A 118 20.98 -10.09 -10.05
C TRP A 118 19.81 -10.11 -11.01
N PHE A 119 19.94 -9.32 -12.08
CA PHE A 119 18.99 -9.28 -13.18
C PHE A 119 19.64 -9.82 -14.46
N SER A 120 18.88 -10.54 -15.26
CA SER A 120 19.35 -11.11 -16.54
C SER A 120 19.72 -10.04 -17.57
N LEU A 121 19.14 -8.84 -17.45
CA LEU A 121 19.41 -7.69 -18.29
C LEU A 121 19.72 -6.45 -17.44
N PRO A 122 20.61 -5.55 -17.89
CA PRO A 122 20.92 -4.32 -17.18
C PRO A 122 19.76 -3.31 -17.28
N PHE A 123 19.53 -2.56 -16.22
CA PHE A 123 18.64 -1.41 -16.23
C PHE A 123 19.32 -0.22 -16.92
N ARG A 124 18.63 0.36 -17.90
CA ARG A 124 18.98 1.58 -18.62
C ARG A 124 17.76 2.49 -18.71
N PRO A 125 17.40 3.20 -17.63
CA PRO A 125 16.30 4.15 -17.66
C PRO A 125 16.61 5.32 -18.61
N ASP A 126 15.56 5.93 -19.15
CA ASP A 126 15.69 7.12 -20.01
C ASP A 126 16.15 8.33 -19.16
N MET A 127 17.43 8.65 -19.24
CA MET A 127 18.07 9.73 -18.47
C MET A 127 17.73 11.13 -18.97
N SER A 128 17.04 11.27 -20.11
CA SER A 128 16.52 12.57 -20.57
C SER A 128 15.41 13.09 -19.65
N LYS A 129 14.81 12.20 -18.85
CA LYS A 129 13.74 12.51 -17.90
C LYS A 129 14.32 12.82 -16.53
N PRO A 130 14.11 14.04 -15.97
CA PRO A 130 14.68 14.43 -14.68
C PRO A 130 14.38 13.47 -13.54
N TRP A 131 13.20 12.85 -13.52
CA TRP A 131 12.81 11.90 -12.48
C TRP A 131 13.52 10.55 -12.54
N ASN A 132 14.26 10.28 -13.61
CA ASN A 132 15.08 9.08 -13.74
C ASN A 132 16.53 9.29 -13.29
N LEU A 133 16.93 10.51 -12.94
CA LEU A 133 18.33 10.88 -12.63
C LEU A 133 18.97 9.96 -11.59
N ASN A 134 18.21 9.52 -10.60
CA ASN A 134 18.68 8.62 -9.54
C ASN A 134 18.08 7.20 -9.65
N SER A 135 17.56 6.82 -10.82
CA SER A 135 17.05 5.48 -11.04
C SER A 135 18.17 4.44 -11.05
N PHE A 136 17.83 3.22 -10.65
CA PHE A 136 18.79 2.12 -10.67
C PHE A 136 19.31 1.86 -12.08
N THR A 137 20.60 1.65 -12.19
CA THR A 137 21.31 1.30 -13.45
C THR A 137 22.17 0.06 -13.22
N GLY A 138 22.35 -0.73 -14.28
CA GLY A 138 23.11 -1.98 -14.20
C GLY A 138 22.26 -3.19 -13.85
N SER A 139 22.91 -4.33 -13.59
CA SER A 139 22.24 -5.63 -13.40
C SER A 139 22.48 -6.25 -12.03
N ARG A 140 23.16 -5.57 -11.11
CA ARG A 140 23.50 -6.11 -9.78
C ARG A 140 23.26 -5.05 -8.72
N LEU A 141 22.63 -5.47 -7.63
CA LEU A 141 22.37 -4.64 -6.46
C LEU A 141 22.75 -5.41 -5.20
N VAL A 142 23.55 -4.80 -4.34
CA VAL A 142 23.89 -5.36 -3.02
C VAL A 142 23.35 -4.43 -1.96
N ASN A 143 22.64 -4.96 -0.98
CA ASN A 143 22.16 -4.25 0.18
C ASN A 143 22.74 -4.85 1.46
N LEU A 144 23.10 -3.97 2.38
CA LEU A 144 23.51 -4.32 3.74
C LEU A 144 22.71 -3.46 4.71
N SER A 145 22.14 -4.05 5.75
CA SER A 145 21.47 -3.28 6.81
C SER A 145 21.82 -3.81 8.20
N PHE A 146 21.75 -2.90 9.15
CA PHE A 146 21.86 -3.16 10.59
C PHE A 146 20.62 -2.64 11.27
N ASP A 147 19.97 -3.47 12.09
CA ASP A 147 18.79 -3.10 12.86
C ASP A 147 18.97 -3.36 14.36
N ILE A 148 18.30 -2.53 15.16
CA ILE A 148 18.28 -2.66 16.62
C ILE A 148 16.90 -2.32 17.16
N LYS A 149 16.48 -3.08 18.16
CA LYS A 149 15.33 -2.78 19.02
C LYS A 149 15.76 -2.86 20.45
N ALA A 150 15.40 -1.86 21.24
CA ALA A 150 15.72 -1.82 22.67
C ALA A 150 14.52 -1.28 23.44
N GLY A 151 14.16 -1.91 24.55
CA GLY A 151 13.06 -1.41 25.34
C GLY A 151 12.83 -2.14 26.63
N THR A 152 12.14 -1.44 27.54
CA THR A 152 11.73 -1.97 28.84
C THR A 152 10.30 -1.53 29.12
N GLY A 153 9.40 -2.51 29.34
CA GLY A 153 8.02 -2.22 29.71
C GLY A 153 7.31 -1.25 28.75
N PRO A 154 7.04 -0.01 29.18
CA PRO A 154 6.24 0.92 28.40
C PRO A 154 6.98 1.62 27.26
N LEU A 155 8.32 1.54 27.19
CA LEU A 155 9.12 2.27 26.22
C LEU A 155 9.93 1.32 25.34
N LEU A 156 9.79 1.47 24.03
CA LEU A 156 10.50 0.71 23.00
C LEU A 156 11.14 1.68 22.01
N PHE A 157 12.44 1.53 21.78
CA PHE A 157 13.21 2.19 20.72
C PHE A 157 13.49 1.21 19.59
N PHE A 158 13.60 1.72 18.39
CA PHE A 158 14.04 0.97 17.22
C PHE A 158 14.85 1.87 16.28
N ALA A 159 15.80 1.28 15.60
CA ALA A 159 16.54 1.93 14.52
C ALA A 159 16.97 0.89 13.48
N GLU A 160 17.08 1.31 12.24
CA GLU A 160 17.67 0.56 11.14
C GLU A 160 18.47 1.53 10.26
N ALA A 161 19.67 1.12 9.89
CA ALA A 161 20.50 1.80 8.90
C ALA A 161 20.85 0.80 7.80
N ALA A 162 20.78 1.24 6.55
CA ALA A 162 21.03 0.39 5.40
C ALA A 162 21.84 1.13 4.34
N CYS A 163 22.63 0.40 3.57
CA CYS A 163 23.31 0.91 2.40
C CYS A 163 23.05 0.00 1.18
N SER A 164 23.05 0.61 0.01
CA SER A 164 23.04 -0.07 -1.28
C SER A 164 24.31 0.28 -2.05
N TYR A 165 24.92 -0.72 -2.68
CA TYR A 165 26.08 -0.49 -3.55
C TYR A 165 25.62 -0.13 -4.97
N PRO A 166 26.21 0.92 -5.59
CA PRO A 166 27.26 1.81 -5.09
C PRO A 166 26.73 3.03 -4.30
N GLY A 167 27.07 3.10 -3.00
CA GLY A 167 27.22 4.37 -2.28
C GLY A 167 25.99 5.11 -1.73
N SER A 168 24.78 4.56 -1.79
CA SER A 168 23.59 5.21 -1.24
C SER A 168 23.14 4.56 0.08
N TRP A 169 22.56 5.35 0.98
CA TRP A 169 22.18 4.88 2.30
C TRP A 169 20.78 5.32 2.71
N ALA A 170 20.23 4.63 3.68
CA ALA A 170 18.95 4.94 4.31
C ALA A 170 19.04 4.70 5.81
N ALA A 171 18.25 5.43 6.56
CA ALA A 171 18.08 5.20 7.99
C ALA A 171 16.64 5.49 8.41
N ILE A 172 16.18 4.72 9.38
CA ILE A 172 14.91 4.92 10.07
C ILE A 172 15.12 4.68 11.55
N GLY A 173 14.49 5.49 12.40
CA GLY A 173 14.56 5.29 13.83
C GLY A 173 13.41 5.98 14.53
N GLY A 174 13.09 5.49 15.73
CA GLY A 174 11.98 6.03 16.48
C GLY A 174 11.75 5.32 17.81
N TRP A 175 10.64 5.67 18.41
CA TRP A 175 10.22 5.10 19.69
C TRP A 175 8.70 4.91 19.76
N ARG A 176 8.29 4.00 20.61
CA ARG A 176 6.92 3.81 21.07
C ARG A 176 6.89 3.89 22.59
N ALA A 177 5.97 4.70 23.09
CA ALA A 177 5.70 4.78 24.53
C ALA A 177 4.25 4.36 24.81
N LYS A 178 4.05 3.59 25.87
CA LYS A 178 2.76 3.24 26.45
C LYS A 178 2.70 3.72 27.89
N PRO A 179 2.48 5.04 28.13
CA PRO A 179 2.46 5.59 29.50
C PRO A 179 1.36 4.97 30.37
N SER A 180 0.29 4.49 29.72
CA SER A 180 -0.80 3.76 30.36
C SER A 180 -1.33 2.67 29.42
N GLY A 181 -2.17 1.78 29.93
CA GLY A 181 -2.88 0.77 29.10
C GLY A 181 -3.78 1.38 28.03
N ARG A 182 -4.18 2.65 28.20
CA ARG A 182 -5.11 3.35 27.30
C ARG A 182 -4.42 4.26 26.29
N LEU A 183 -3.15 4.58 26.44
CA LEU A 183 -2.45 5.52 25.58
C LEU A 183 -1.21 4.88 24.97
N THR A 184 -1.12 4.92 23.66
CA THR A 184 0.09 4.57 22.89
C THR A 184 0.53 5.79 22.07
N LEU A 185 1.78 6.15 22.21
CA LEU A 185 2.45 7.22 21.45
C LEU A 185 3.56 6.60 20.61
N ASN A 186 3.72 7.07 19.38
CA ASN A 186 4.80 6.66 18.49
C ASN A 186 5.39 7.89 17.81
N MET A 187 6.70 7.85 17.62
CA MET A 187 7.42 8.83 16.83
C MET A 187 8.50 8.14 16.01
N MET A 188 8.71 8.61 14.79
CA MET A 188 9.67 8.05 13.86
C MET A 188 10.26 9.14 12.99
N ALA A 189 11.57 9.08 12.75
CA ALA A 189 12.26 9.83 11.72
C ALA A 189 12.84 8.87 10.68
N ARG A 190 12.92 9.33 9.43
CA ARG A 190 13.47 8.55 8.32
C ARG A 190 14.27 9.42 7.37
N HIS A 191 15.31 8.81 6.80
CA HIS A 191 16.08 9.39 5.72
C HIS A 191 16.43 8.31 4.69
N PHE A 192 16.15 8.59 3.43
CA PHE A 192 16.58 7.80 2.28
C PHE A 192 17.32 8.73 1.34
N SER A 193 18.60 8.48 1.10
CA SER A 193 19.34 9.25 0.10
C SER A 193 18.81 8.97 -1.30
N ALA A 194 18.91 9.93 -2.19
CA ALA A 194 18.62 9.74 -3.60
C ALA A 194 19.52 8.61 -4.16
N GLY A 195 18.94 7.71 -4.95
CA GLY A 195 19.67 6.55 -5.45
C GLY A 195 19.76 5.36 -4.48
N TYR A 196 19.17 5.40 -3.28
CA TYR A 196 19.01 4.22 -2.46
C TYR A 196 17.95 3.29 -3.06
N HIS A 197 18.37 2.07 -3.40
CA HIS A 197 17.52 1.05 -4.02
C HIS A 197 17.38 -0.18 -3.14
N ALA A 198 16.14 -0.66 -3.01
CA ALA A 198 15.80 -1.89 -2.32
C ALA A 198 14.48 -2.43 -2.90
N PHE A 199 14.56 -3.36 -3.85
CA PHE A 199 13.39 -3.81 -4.63
C PHE A 199 12.35 -4.58 -3.82
N HIS A 200 12.78 -5.44 -2.89
CA HIS A 200 11.90 -6.31 -2.10
C HIS A 200 11.78 -5.90 -0.63
N PHE A 201 12.52 -4.90 -0.18
CA PHE A 201 12.51 -4.48 1.22
C PHE A 201 11.56 -3.30 1.40
N GLY A 202 10.48 -3.55 2.13
CA GLY A 202 9.49 -2.51 2.44
C GLY A 202 10.04 -1.53 3.45
N ALA A 203 10.15 -0.26 3.06
CA ALA A 203 10.47 0.82 3.97
C ALA A 203 9.25 1.73 4.17
N PHE A 204 9.12 2.33 5.35
CA PHE A 204 8.10 3.33 5.60
C PHE A 204 8.49 4.64 4.91
N ARG A 205 8.00 4.84 3.69
CA ARG A 205 8.18 6.06 2.90
C ARG A 205 6.93 6.40 2.11
N VAL A 206 6.76 7.66 1.78
CA VAL A 206 5.64 8.15 0.96
C VAL A 206 5.98 8.11 -0.52
N GLY A 207 7.23 8.42 -0.87
CA GLY A 207 7.73 8.36 -2.24
C GLY A 207 7.94 6.94 -2.71
N SER A 208 7.61 6.68 -3.98
CA SER A 208 8.02 5.48 -4.70
C SER A 208 9.23 5.84 -5.54
N GLY A 209 10.34 5.13 -5.37
CA GLY A 209 11.49 5.29 -6.25
C GLY A 209 12.73 5.92 -5.63
N SER A 210 13.61 6.40 -6.49
CA SER A 210 14.99 6.76 -6.23
C SER A 210 15.24 8.23 -5.85
N SER A 211 14.18 9.03 -5.75
CA SER A 211 14.31 10.48 -5.52
C SER A 211 14.80 10.87 -4.12
N GLY A 212 14.94 9.90 -3.22
CA GLY A 212 15.23 10.14 -1.82
C GLY A 212 14.02 10.62 -1.03
N GLU A 213 14.11 10.58 0.30
CA GLU A 213 13.06 11.10 1.19
C GLU A 213 13.64 11.34 2.58
N THR A 214 13.30 12.47 3.19
CA THR A 214 13.52 12.71 4.62
C THR A 214 12.19 13.08 5.24
N GLY A 215 11.84 12.49 6.37
CA GLY A 215 10.55 12.76 6.99
C GLY A 215 10.48 12.37 8.45
N MET A 216 9.47 12.90 9.11
CA MET A 216 9.11 12.59 10.49
C MET A 216 7.63 12.28 10.58
N ALA A 217 7.30 11.22 11.31
CA ALA A 217 5.94 10.82 11.56
C ALA A 217 5.71 10.65 13.06
N ALA A 218 4.54 11.06 13.53
CA ALA A 218 4.09 10.85 14.88
C ALA A 218 2.65 10.33 14.88
N SER A 219 2.32 9.47 15.84
CA SER A 219 0.95 9.01 16.03
C SER A 219 0.63 8.79 17.49
N LEU A 220 -0.66 8.91 17.81
CA LEU A 220 -1.24 8.55 19.09
C LEU A 220 -2.42 7.61 18.88
N HIS A 221 -2.62 6.72 19.85
CA HIS A 221 -3.83 5.92 19.98
C HIS A 221 -4.28 5.98 21.44
N LEU A 222 -5.52 6.38 21.65
CA LEU A 222 -6.10 6.64 22.97
C LEU A 222 -7.47 5.96 23.11
N GLU A 223 -7.65 5.17 24.15
CA GLU A 223 -8.96 4.83 24.66
C GLU A 223 -9.48 6.01 25.50
N ALA A 224 -10.19 6.95 24.84
CA ALA A 224 -10.65 8.20 25.44
C ALA A 224 -11.76 7.97 26.49
N ALA A 225 -12.60 6.96 26.25
CA ALA A 225 -13.63 6.48 27.18
C ALA A 225 -13.90 5.00 26.89
N ARG A 226 -14.74 4.38 27.71
CA ARG A 226 -15.21 3.01 27.47
C ARG A 226 -15.81 2.90 26.06
N TYR A 227 -15.28 2.01 25.24
CA TYR A 227 -15.67 1.76 23.85
C TYR A 227 -15.38 2.93 22.86
N LEU A 228 -14.75 4.00 23.30
CA LEU A 228 -14.38 5.13 22.45
C LEU A 228 -12.87 5.19 22.26
N PHE A 229 -12.43 4.96 21.03
CA PHE A 229 -11.03 5.01 20.65
C PHE A 229 -10.79 6.19 19.71
N VAL A 230 -9.72 6.92 19.95
CA VAL A 230 -9.25 8.02 19.10
C VAL A 230 -7.83 7.73 18.66
N SER A 231 -7.59 7.80 17.38
CA SER A 231 -6.25 7.69 16.81
C SER A 231 -5.97 8.93 15.97
N ALA A 232 -4.78 9.48 16.09
CA ALA A 232 -4.33 10.56 15.25
C ALA A 232 -2.89 10.34 14.80
N GLY A 233 -2.56 10.77 13.59
CA GLY A 233 -1.23 10.67 13.04
C GLY A 233 -0.93 11.84 12.12
N ALA A 234 0.34 12.25 12.11
CA ALA A 234 0.88 13.26 11.23
C ALA A 234 2.21 12.79 10.65
N ASP A 235 2.45 13.10 9.38
CA ASP A 235 3.69 12.82 8.67
C ASP A 235 4.07 14.07 7.87
N HIS A 236 5.26 14.57 8.10
CA HIS A 236 5.87 15.62 7.31
C HIS A 236 7.10 15.05 6.61
N TYR A 237 7.22 15.30 5.31
CA TYR A 237 8.33 14.77 4.53
C TYR A 237 8.78 15.75 3.45
N ARG A 238 10.06 15.60 3.10
CA ARG A 238 10.71 16.26 1.96
C ARG A 238 11.26 15.19 1.02
N ILE A 239 11.05 15.38 -0.27
CA ILE A 239 11.68 14.61 -1.35
C ILE A 239 12.70 15.51 -2.02
N PRO A 240 14.01 15.25 -1.85
CA PRO A 240 15.07 16.15 -2.33
C PRO A 240 15.28 16.09 -3.84
N GLY A 241 15.01 14.94 -4.46
CA GLY A 241 15.27 14.74 -5.89
C GLY A 241 14.03 14.99 -6.76
N PRO A 242 14.25 15.20 -8.07
CA PRO A 242 13.15 15.33 -9.01
C PRO A 242 12.32 14.06 -9.09
N ARG A 243 11.03 14.23 -9.36
CA ARG A 243 10.05 13.13 -9.56
C ARG A 243 9.07 13.53 -10.66
N TYR A 244 8.25 12.60 -11.09
CA TYR A 244 7.19 12.89 -12.04
C TYR A 244 6.31 14.05 -11.54
N ARG A 245 6.17 15.11 -12.34
CA ARG A 245 5.49 16.38 -12.04
C ARG A 245 6.12 17.18 -10.88
N SER A 246 7.42 17.02 -10.63
CA SER A 246 8.15 17.88 -9.69
C SER A 246 9.62 17.85 -10.07
N SER A 247 10.10 18.91 -10.70
CA SER A 247 11.47 19.05 -11.20
C SER A 247 12.47 19.38 -10.10
N SER A 248 12.00 19.88 -8.97
CA SER A 248 12.81 20.30 -7.82
C SER A 248 12.46 19.50 -6.56
N SER A 249 13.13 19.83 -5.45
CA SER A 249 12.75 19.30 -4.14
C SER A 249 11.34 19.71 -3.76
N SER A 250 10.60 18.82 -3.13
CA SER A 250 9.20 19.01 -2.79
C SER A 250 8.87 18.55 -1.38
N TYR A 251 7.95 19.24 -0.75
CA TYR A 251 7.44 18.92 0.59
C TYR A 251 6.05 18.33 0.50
N GLY A 252 5.71 17.55 1.52
CA GLY A 252 4.36 17.05 1.68
C GLY A 252 4.02 16.83 3.14
N ASN A 253 2.72 16.87 3.41
CA ASN A 253 2.14 16.63 4.72
C ASN A 253 1.00 15.63 4.60
N ARG A 254 0.85 14.82 5.62
CA ARG A 254 -0.27 13.92 5.78
C ARG A 254 -0.75 13.95 7.21
N ILE A 255 -2.05 14.08 7.39
CA ILE A 255 -2.71 14.03 8.70
C ILE A 255 -3.89 13.06 8.56
N GLU A 256 -4.07 12.23 9.56
CA GLU A 256 -5.24 11.37 9.68
C GLU A 256 -5.71 11.37 11.14
N VAL A 257 -7.01 11.56 11.32
CA VAL A 257 -7.67 11.44 12.63
C VAL A 257 -8.80 10.44 12.48
N LYS A 258 -8.87 9.47 13.38
CA LYS A 258 -9.87 8.42 13.38
C LYS A 258 -10.52 8.32 14.76
N GLY A 259 -11.82 8.41 14.82
CA GLY A 259 -12.65 8.10 15.98
C GLY A 259 -13.39 6.78 15.74
N GLU A 260 -13.41 5.90 16.72
CA GLU A 260 -14.14 4.63 16.68
C GLU A 260 -14.96 4.48 17.98
N TYR A 261 -16.24 4.30 17.84
CA TYR A 261 -17.13 3.96 18.94
C TYR A 261 -17.70 2.57 18.72
N LEU A 262 -17.33 1.64 19.60
CA LEU A 262 -17.62 0.20 19.52
C LEU A 262 -18.35 -0.25 20.77
N PRO A 263 -19.63 0.13 20.97
CA PRO A 263 -20.37 -0.13 22.22
C PRO A 263 -20.58 -1.62 22.51
N ASN A 264 -20.61 -2.43 21.46
CA ASN A 264 -20.71 -3.89 21.52
C ASN A 264 -20.18 -4.49 20.21
N ASP A 265 -20.15 -5.82 20.11
CA ASP A 265 -19.61 -6.54 18.93
C ASP A 265 -20.49 -6.37 17.68
N ASN A 266 -21.74 -5.95 17.85
CA ASN A 266 -22.72 -5.84 16.76
C ASN A 266 -22.84 -4.43 16.19
N LEU A 267 -22.25 -3.42 16.82
CA LEU A 267 -22.42 -2.02 16.46
C LEU A 267 -21.08 -1.28 16.43
N ALA A 268 -20.79 -0.65 15.32
CA ALA A 268 -19.58 0.17 15.19
C ALA A 268 -19.86 1.48 14.44
N PHE A 269 -19.38 2.58 15.02
CA PHE A 269 -19.28 3.88 14.36
C PHE A 269 -17.83 4.23 14.16
N ARG A 270 -17.47 4.67 12.94
CA ARG A 270 -16.14 5.16 12.61
C ARG A 270 -16.25 6.47 11.89
N LEU A 271 -15.42 7.43 12.31
CA LEU A 271 -15.23 8.71 11.66
C LEU A 271 -13.75 8.84 11.32
N ILE A 272 -13.42 9.13 10.07
CA ILE A 272 -12.06 9.29 9.60
C ILE A 272 -11.96 10.63 8.90
N TYR A 273 -11.03 11.46 9.36
CA TYR A 273 -10.60 12.67 8.66
C TYR A 273 -9.21 12.46 8.11
N THR A 274 -8.99 12.83 6.85
CA THR A 274 -7.69 12.77 6.19
C THR A 274 -7.35 14.12 5.56
N PHE A 275 -6.11 14.51 5.71
CA PHE A 275 -5.51 15.63 4.99
C PHE A 275 -4.22 15.18 4.35
N PHE A 276 -4.04 15.51 3.08
CA PHE A 276 -2.82 15.26 2.35
C PHE A 276 -2.48 16.52 1.54
N SER A 277 -1.22 16.93 1.58
CA SER A 277 -0.72 17.98 0.71
C SER A 277 0.66 17.62 0.16
N ARG A 278 0.96 18.07 -1.04
CA ARG A 278 2.27 17.94 -1.68
C ARG A 278 2.49 19.05 -2.69
N GLU A 279 3.74 19.38 -2.90
CA GLU A 279 4.17 20.28 -3.96
C GLU A 279 4.33 19.54 -5.29
N TYR A 280 4.00 20.20 -6.38
CA TYR A 280 4.22 19.76 -7.74
C TYR A 280 4.34 20.95 -8.68
N ASP A 281 4.97 20.74 -9.84
CA ASP A 281 5.16 21.79 -10.83
C ASP A 281 3.86 22.06 -11.59
N LEU A 282 3.59 23.34 -11.83
CA LEU A 282 2.58 23.74 -12.80
C LEU A 282 3.08 23.48 -14.22
N PRO A 283 2.23 23.08 -15.16
CA PRO A 283 2.56 23.05 -16.55
C PRO A 283 2.79 24.49 -17.03
N VAL A 284 4.03 24.84 -17.36
CA VAL A 284 4.40 26.19 -17.79
C VAL A 284 4.80 26.23 -19.24
N ASN A 285 4.26 27.21 -19.97
CA ASN A 285 4.63 27.50 -21.36
C ASN A 285 6.00 28.23 -21.51
N THR A 286 6.67 28.57 -20.43
CA THR A 286 7.82 29.51 -20.41
C THR A 286 9.10 29.01 -19.73
N GLY A 287 9.28 27.73 -19.55
CA GLY A 287 10.59 27.16 -19.14
C GLY A 287 10.99 27.27 -17.66
N VAL A 288 10.30 28.05 -16.84
CA VAL A 288 10.49 28.10 -15.38
C VAL A 288 9.25 27.48 -14.73
N SER A 289 9.41 26.37 -14.02
CA SER A 289 8.28 25.74 -13.35
C SER A 289 8.03 26.37 -11.99
N ASP A 290 6.89 27.04 -11.85
CA ASP A 290 6.39 27.43 -10.53
C ASP A 290 5.86 26.19 -9.79
N SER A 291 6.26 26.04 -8.53
CA SER A 291 5.72 24.97 -7.68
C SER A 291 4.40 25.38 -7.05
N GLN A 292 3.43 24.50 -7.10
CA GLN A 292 2.13 24.69 -6.47
C GLN A 292 1.85 23.58 -5.45
N VAL A 293 1.20 23.93 -4.35
CA VAL A 293 0.74 22.98 -3.35
C VAL A 293 -0.61 22.39 -3.77
N SER A 294 -0.63 21.08 -4.02
CA SER A 294 -1.89 20.34 -4.12
C SER A 294 -2.27 19.78 -2.78
N GLY A 295 -3.49 20.03 -2.36
CA GLY A 295 -4.05 19.49 -1.13
C GLY A 295 -5.34 18.71 -1.37
N ARG A 296 -5.59 17.71 -0.54
CA ARG A 296 -6.85 16.97 -0.49
C ARG A 296 -7.25 16.76 0.96
N ARG A 297 -8.48 17.14 1.27
CA ARG A 297 -9.14 16.86 2.55
C ARG A 297 -10.23 15.84 2.31
N GLY A 298 -10.39 14.90 3.24
CA GLY A 298 -11.44 13.90 3.15
C GLY A 298 -12.03 13.63 4.52
N ILE A 299 -13.33 13.40 4.55
CA ILE A 299 -14.05 12.90 5.72
C ILE A 299 -14.84 11.65 5.31
N SER A 300 -14.81 10.61 6.12
CA SER A 300 -15.57 9.39 5.89
C SER A 300 -16.20 8.94 7.20
N MET A 301 -17.50 8.76 7.17
CA MET A 301 -18.29 8.16 8.27
C MET A 301 -18.68 6.76 7.86
N MET A 302 -18.56 5.80 8.76
CA MET A 302 -19.04 4.43 8.56
C MET A 302 -19.80 4.00 9.79
N PHE A 303 -21.02 3.55 9.54
CA PHE A 303 -21.87 2.87 10.49
C PHE A 303 -22.00 1.42 10.08
N SER A 304 -21.75 0.46 10.97
CA SER A 304 -21.99 -0.94 10.74
C SER A 304 -22.83 -1.53 11.86
N PHE A 305 -23.80 -2.34 11.49
CA PHE A 305 -24.73 -3.00 12.38
C PHE A 305 -24.95 -4.45 11.97
N ASP A 306 -24.69 -5.36 12.88
CA ASP A 306 -24.85 -6.81 12.72
C ASP A 306 -26.04 -7.27 13.58
N PRO A 307 -27.31 -7.16 13.09
CA PRO A 307 -28.50 -7.55 13.88
C PRO A 307 -28.52 -9.04 14.26
N SER A 308 -27.74 -9.85 13.55
CA SER A 308 -27.49 -11.25 13.86
C SER A 308 -26.19 -11.70 13.23
N ASP A 309 -25.66 -12.86 13.60
CA ASP A 309 -24.46 -13.49 13.00
C ASP A 309 -24.57 -13.71 11.47
N ARG A 310 -25.74 -13.49 10.90
CA ARG A 310 -26.09 -13.77 9.51
C ARG A 310 -26.37 -12.56 8.66
N VAL A 311 -26.62 -11.44 9.28
CA VAL A 311 -26.97 -10.19 8.60
C VAL A 311 -25.99 -9.12 9.07
N ARG A 312 -25.31 -8.51 8.11
CA ARG A 312 -24.51 -7.30 8.33
C ARG A 312 -25.00 -6.19 7.43
N LEU A 313 -25.23 -5.05 8.02
CA LEU A 313 -25.54 -3.80 7.35
C LEU A 313 -24.37 -2.83 7.55
N ALA A 314 -23.93 -2.15 6.50
CA ALA A 314 -22.94 -1.10 6.65
C ALA A 314 -23.26 0.08 5.71
N THR A 315 -23.34 1.26 6.29
CA THR A 315 -23.52 2.53 5.58
C THR A 315 -22.23 3.32 5.64
N ARG A 316 -21.79 3.83 4.52
CA ARG A 316 -20.63 4.73 4.44
C ARG A 316 -21.02 6.00 3.70
N ALA A 317 -20.77 7.15 4.34
CA ALA A 317 -20.82 8.47 3.72
C ALA A 317 -19.42 9.04 3.68
N SER A 318 -19.01 9.58 2.53
CA SER A 318 -17.69 10.18 2.36
C SER A 318 -17.79 11.47 1.57
N ALA A 319 -16.97 12.45 1.96
CA ALA A 319 -16.82 13.71 1.25
C ALA A 319 -15.34 14.04 1.11
N CYS A 320 -14.97 14.72 0.05
CA CYS A 320 -13.63 15.26 -0.14
C CYS A 320 -13.65 16.61 -0.83
N SER A 321 -12.59 17.38 -0.61
CA SER A 321 -12.29 18.60 -1.35
C SER A 321 -10.83 18.65 -1.74
N THR A 322 -10.52 19.29 -2.85
CA THR A 322 -9.17 19.44 -3.39
C THR A 322 -8.78 20.90 -3.48
N SER A 323 -7.50 21.20 -3.35
CA SER A 323 -6.92 22.53 -3.50
C SER A 323 -5.75 22.44 -4.47
N PRO A 324 -5.53 23.38 -5.39
CA PRO A 324 -6.23 24.66 -5.52
C PRO A 324 -7.52 24.63 -6.36
N SER A 325 -7.82 23.49 -7.03
CA SER A 325 -8.97 23.41 -7.96
C SER A 325 -10.33 23.68 -7.29
N GLY A 326 -10.44 23.50 -5.97
CA GLY A 326 -11.70 23.66 -5.25
C GLY A 326 -12.72 22.55 -5.52
N GLU A 327 -12.34 21.52 -6.30
CA GLU A 327 -13.24 20.40 -6.61
C GLU A 327 -13.69 19.68 -5.35
N THR A 328 -14.94 19.27 -5.34
CA THR A 328 -15.57 18.50 -4.26
C THR A 328 -16.06 17.15 -4.78
N GLY A 329 -16.20 16.20 -3.88
CA GLY A 329 -16.77 14.88 -4.19
C GLY A 329 -17.52 14.34 -2.99
N TYR A 330 -18.64 13.67 -3.25
CA TYR A 330 -19.52 13.06 -2.26
C TYR A 330 -19.87 11.63 -2.67
N MET A 331 -19.95 10.74 -1.70
CA MET A 331 -20.31 9.35 -1.94
C MET A 331 -21.13 8.81 -0.76
N LEU A 332 -22.18 8.07 -1.09
CA LEU A 332 -22.95 7.27 -0.15
C LEU A 332 -22.96 5.82 -0.61
N CYS A 333 -22.59 4.89 0.26
CA CYS A 333 -22.63 3.46 0.00
C CYS A 333 -23.47 2.74 1.05
N GLN A 334 -24.30 1.82 0.61
CA GLN A 334 -25.02 0.90 1.46
C GLN A 334 -24.61 -0.53 1.12
N ASP A 335 -24.15 -1.27 2.12
CA ASP A 335 -23.80 -2.69 2.05
C ASP A 335 -24.77 -3.53 2.83
N LEU A 336 -25.10 -4.69 2.29
CA LEU A 336 -25.80 -5.77 2.97
C LEU A 336 -25.03 -7.07 2.75
N SER A 337 -24.79 -7.82 3.82
CA SER A 337 -24.33 -9.21 3.75
C SER A 337 -25.35 -10.11 4.46
N PHE A 338 -25.68 -11.22 3.81
CA PHE A 338 -26.68 -12.16 4.32
C PHE A 338 -26.26 -13.62 4.10
N THR A 339 -26.39 -14.44 5.16
CA THR A 339 -26.10 -15.88 5.13
C THR A 339 -27.33 -16.64 5.59
N PRO A 340 -28.16 -17.24 4.69
CA PRO A 340 -29.35 -18.00 5.02
C PRO A 340 -29.04 -19.22 5.91
N ARG A 341 -30.02 -19.63 6.75
CA ARG A 341 -29.86 -20.80 7.65
C ARG A 341 -29.79 -22.12 6.90
N ALA A 342 -30.60 -22.24 5.86
CA ALA A 342 -30.86 -23.51 5.19
C ALA A 342 -29.89 -23.81 4.04
N LEU A 343 -29.06 -22.84 3.64
CA LEU A 343 -28.20 -22.96 2.48
C LEU A 343 -26.77 -22.55 2.83
N PRO A 344 -25.76 -23.25 2.32
CA PRO A 344 -24.36 -22.88 2.49
C PRO A 344 -23.96 -21.74 1.53
N VAL A 345 -24.73 -20.66 1.56
CA VAL A 345 -24.59 -19.51 0.64
C VAL A 345 -24.42 -18.24 1.46
N THR A 346 -23.52 -17.37 1.03
CA THR A 346 -23.44 -16.00 1.51
C THR A 346 -23.61 -15.04 0.35
N VAL A 347 -24.45 -14.04 0.53
CA VAL A 347 -24.75 -13.01 -0.47
C VAL A 347 -24.28 -11.67 0.05
N TRP A 348 -23.60 -10.91 -0.80
CA TRP A 348 -23.20 -9.51 -0.57
C TRP A 348 -23.85 -8.64 -1.62
N LEU A 349 -24.48 -7.58 -1.18
CA LEU A 349 -25.09 -6.56 -2.02
C LEU A 349 -24.46 -5.21 -1.68
N ARG A 350 -24.22 -4.40 -2.67
CA ARG A 350 -23.86 -2.99 -2.50
C ARG A 350 -24.61 -2.13 -3.49
N TYR A 351 -25.00 -0.95 -3.01
CA TYR A 351 -25.37 0.18 -3.82
C TYR A 351 -24.59 1.41 -3.41
N ALA A 352 -23.92 2.06 -4.34
CA ALA A 352 -23.12 3.26 -4.11
C ALA A 352 -23.54 4.35 -5.09
N LEU A 353 -23.72 5.55 -4.57
CA LEU A 353 -23.94 6.79 -5.32
C LEU A 353 -22.74 7.71 -5.11
N CYS A 354 -22.28 8.31 -6.19
CA CYS A 354 -21.17 9.25 -6.15
C CYS A 354 -21.46 10.45 -7.06
N THR A 355 -21.09 11.62 -6.59
CA THR A 355 -20.96 12.82 -7.42
C THR A 355 -19.64 13.50 -7.12
N SER A 356 -18.94 13.96 -8.14
CA SER A 356 -17.72 14.76 -7.97
C SER A 356 -17.51 15.70 -9.14
N ASP A 357 -16.92 16.86 -8.86
CA ASP A 357 -16.70 17.90 -9.87
C ASP A 357 -15.67 17.48 -10.93
N GLY A 358 -14.70 16.60 -10.55
CA GLY A 358 -13.68 16.13 -11.45
C GLY A 358 -12.99 14.85 -10.98
N TYR A 359 -11.95 14.45 -11.75
CA TYR A 359 -11.19 13.25 -11.43
C TYR A 359 -10.33 13.41 -10.15
N ASP A 360 -9.90 14.64 -9.80
CA ASP A 360 -9.08 14.87 -8.61
C ASP A 360 -9.89 14.76 -7.32
N SER A 361 -11.20 15.00 -7.39
CA SER A 361 -12.16 14.81 -6.28
C SER A 361 -12.81 13.43 -6.24
N ARG A 362 -12.31 12.44 -7.04
CA ARG A 362 -12.80 11.05 -7.02
C ARG A 362 -12.76 10.42 -5.64
N LEU A 363 -13.70 9.54 -5.37
CA LEU A 363 -13.81 8.80 -4.12
C LEU A 363 -13.54 7.31 -4.34
N TYR A 364 -13.13 6.64 -3.29
CA TYR A 364 -12.78 5.22 -3.32
C TYR A 364 -13.57 4.45 -2.27
N ALA A 365 -14.13 3.31 -2.65
CA ALA A 365 -14.76 2.39 -1.72
C ALA A 365 -14.23 0.97 -1.95
N TRP A 366 -13.67 0.38 -0.89
CA TRP A 366 -13.32 -1.03 -0.94
C TRP A 366 -14.58 -1.88 -1.14
N GLU A 367 -14.49 -2.90 -1.98
CA GLU A 367 -15.56 -3.85 -2.29
C GLU A 367 -15.18 -5.27 -1.91
N ASN A 368 -16.17 -6.07 -1.52
CA ASN A 368 -15.99 -7.52 -1.47
C ASN A 368 -15.72 -8.04 -2.88
N ASP A 369 -14.76 -8.95 -3.01
CA ASP A 369 -14.38 -9.53 -4.30
C ASP A 369 -14.07 -11.03 -4.16
N LEU A 370 -13.72 -11.66 -5.26
CA LEU A 370 -13.31 -13.05 -5.33
C LEU A 370 -12.05 -13.27 -4.48
N HIS A 371 -11.70 -14.53 -4.20
CA HIS A 371 -10.48 -14.84 -3.47
C HIS A 371 -9.24 -14.34 -4.23
N SER A 372 -8.30 -13.78 -3.50
CA SER A 372 -7.05 -13.20 -4.05
C SER A 372 -7.27 -12.06 -5.04
N CYS A 373 -8.49 -11.51 -5.11
CA CYS A 373 -8.81 -10.31 -5.86
C CYS A 373 -9.02 -9.13 -4.91
N PHE A 374 -8.64 -7.94 -5.37
CA PHE A 374 -8.77 -6.71 -4.60
C PHE A 374 -9.42 -5.64 -5.47
N SER A 375 -10.53 -5.10 -5.01
CA SER A 375 -11.30 -4.09 -5.75
C SER A 375 -11.49 -2.82 -4.92
N ILE A 376 -10.94 -1.72 -5.41
CA ILE A 376 -11.18 -0.37 -4.90
C ILE A 376 -11.39 0.54 -6.12
N PRO A 377 -12.59 0.54 -6.69
CA PRO A 377 -12.89 1.39 -7.83
C PRO A 377 -12.76 2.87 -7.48
N ALA A 378 -12.25 3.66 -8.43
CA ALA A 378 -12.32 5.10 -8.40
C ALA A 378 -13.68 5.53 -8.95
N LEU A 379 -14.46 6.21 -8.13
CA LEU A 379 -15.77 6.75 -8.48
C LEU A 379 -15.65 8.27 -8.64
N TYR A 380 -16.09 8.79 -9.78
CA TYR A 380 -15.99 10.23 -10.10
C TYR A 380 -17.07 10.64 -11.12
N GLY A 381 -17.32 11.93 -11.20
CA GLY A 381 -18.46 12.48 -11.92
C GLY A 381 -19.78 12.06 -11.23
N GLU A 382 -20.87 12.14 -11.93
CA GLU A 382 -22.13 11.53 -11.49
C GLU A 382 -22.10 10.05 -11.83
N CYS A 383 -22.05 9.19 -10.81
CA CYS A 383 -21.99 7.74 -11.01
C CYS A 383 -22.77 6.97 -9.96
N SER A 384 -23.34 5.85 -10.35
CA SER A 384 -23.79 4.81 -9.43
C SER A 384 -23.04 3.51 -9.70
N ARG A 385 -22.79 2.75 -8.62
CA ARG A 385 -22.17 1.42 -8.75
C ARG A 385 -22.83 0.44 -7.80
N SER A 386 -23.35 -0.64 -8.39
CA SER A 386 -24.01 -1.71 -7.67
C SER A 386 -23.27 -3.01 -7.90
N TYR A 387 -23.25 -3.88 -6.91
CA TYR A 387 -22.86 -5.27 -7.15
C TYR A 387 -23.68 -6.25 -6.34
N VAL A 388 -23.79 -7.46 -6.87
CA VAL A 388 -24.22 -8.67 -6.20
C VAL A 388 -23.08 -9.65 -6.25
N MET A 389 -22.68 -10.20 -5.10
CA MET A 389 -21.71 -11.29 -5.03
C MET A 389 -22.31 -12.44 -4.22
N VAL A 390 -22.12 -13.64 -4.72
CA VAL A 390 -22.62 -14.88 -4.09
C VAL A 390 -21.44 -15.82 -3.89
N SER A 391 -21.30 -16.37 -2.69
CA SER A 391 -20.42 -17.48 -2.38
C SER A 391 -21.26 -18.68 -2.01
N TRP A 392 -21.06 -19.80 -2.69
CA TRP A 392 -21.67 -21.09 -2.41
C TRP A 392 -20.60 -22.11 -1.98
N LYS A 393 -20.76 -22.66 -0.79
CA LYS A 393 -19.86 -23.66 -0.18
C LYS A 393 -20.57 -24.99 0.01
N PRO A 394 -20.72 -25.82 -1.03
CA PRO A 394 -21.39 -27.10 -0.92
C PRO A 394 -20.65 -28.08 0.02
N SER A 395 -19.37 -27.87 0.25
CA SER A 395 -18.56 -28.61 1.24
C SER A 395 -17.40 -27.74 1.73
N ASP A 396 -16.72 -28.16 2.80
CA ASP A 396 -15.54 -27.46 3.33
C ASP A 396 -14.38 -27.38 2.34
N ARG A 397 -14.38 -28.26 1.32
CA ARG A 397 -13.33 -28.33 0.30
C ARG A 397 -13.65 -27.57 -0.98
N VAL A 398 -14.91 -27.24 -1.24
CA VAL A 398 -15.35 -26.63 -2.49
C VAL A 398 -16.06 -25.32 -2.22
N GLU A 399 -15.65 -24.28 -2.90
CA GLU A 399 -16.29 -22.98 -2.90
C GLU A 399 -16.42 -22.44 -4.32
N LEU A 400 -17.62 -21.97 -4.68
CA LEU A 400 -17.89 -21.25 -5.92
C LEU A 400 -18.29 -19.83 -5.57
N ARG A 401 -17.67 -18.84 -6.22
CA ARG A 401 -18.03 -17.41 -6.10
C ARG A 401 -18.37 -16.83 -7.45
N GLY A 402 -19.42 -16.01 -7.45
CA GLY A 402 -19.80 -15.19 -8.60
C GLY A 402 -20.03 -13.77 -8.17
N LYS A 403 -19.60 -12.81 -8.96
CA LYS A 403 -19.80 -11.35 -8.74
C LYS A 403 -20.28 -10.73 -10.03
N TYR A 404 -21.37 -9.99 -9.97
CA TYR A 404 -21.90 -9.17 -11.05
C TYR A 404 -21.92 -7.71 -10.59
N VAL A 405 -21.42 -6.82 -11.42
CA VAL A 405 -21.24 -5.40 -11.11
C VAL A 405 -21.80 -4.56 -12.24
N ILE A 406 -22.57 -3.55 -11.91
CA ILE A 406 -23.03 -2.51 -12.85
C ILE A 406 -22.49 -1.17 -12.37
N THR A 407 -21.86 -0.41 -13.25
CA THR A 407 -21.46 0.97 -13.02
C THR A 407 -22.11 1.86 -14.08
N THR A 408 -22.91 2.82 -13.65
CA THR A 408 -23.51 3.81 -14.54
C THR A 408 -22.85 5.17 -14.33
N THR A 409 -22.68 5.93 -15.38
CA THR A 409 -22.05 7.26 -15.33
C THR A 409 -22.83 8.27 -16.17
N GLY A 410 -22.69 9.56 -15.83
CA GLY A 410 -23.28 10.70 -16.55
C GLY A 410 -24.49 11.28 -15.86
N PRO A 411 -25.03 12.40 -16.38
CA PRO A 411 -26.20 13.05 -15.82
C PRO A 411 -27.35 12.05 -15.69
N ASP A 412 -27.98 12.08 -14.51
CA ASP A 412 -29.07 11.16 -14.15
C ASP A 412 -28.69 9.65 -14.27
N PHE A 413 -27.38 9.32 -14.21
CA PHE A 413 -26.85 7.95 -14.31
C PHE A 413 -27.22 7.23 -15.61
N SER A 414 -27.49 7.95 -16.69
CA SER A 414 -28.06 7.41 -17.93
C SER A 414 -27.10 7.32 -19.11
N ARG A 415 -25.91 7.96 -19.03
CA ARG A 415 -25.02 8.13 -20.20
C ARG A 415 -24.26 6.88 -20.64
N SER A 416 -23.80 6.07 -19.73
CA SER A 416 -23.16 4.79 -20.05
C SER A 416 -23.27 3.81 -18.90
N ALA A 417 -23.49 2.55 -19.23
CA ALA A 417 -23.46 1.44 -18.27
C ALA A 417 -22.28 0.53 -18.62
N LYS A 418 -21.47 0.22 -17.62
CA LYS A 418 -20.42 -0.79 -17.71
C LYS A 418 -20.79 -1.96 -16.80
N GLU A 419 -20.82 -3.13 -17.39
CA GLU A 419 -21.12 -4.38 -16.69
C GLU A 419 -19.86 -5.22 -16.56
N GLU A 420 -19.69 -5.88 -15.41
CA GLU A 420 -18.59 -6.79 -15.13
C GLU A 420 -19.15 -8.06 -14.51
N PHE A 421 -18.77 -9.21 -15.05
CA PHE A 421 -19.08 -10.51 -14.46
C PHE A 421 -17.80 -11.26 -14.17
N ARG A 422 -17.70 -11.83 -12.96
CA ARG A 422 -16.55 -12.61 -12.50
C ARG A 422 -17.03 -13.89 -11.83
N ILE A 423 -16.36 -15.01 -12.11
CA ILE A 423 -16.64 -16.28 -11.48
C ILE A 423 -15.33 -16.96 -11.05
N GLN A 424 -15.35 -17.67 -9.94
CA GLN A 424 -14.20 -18.39 -9.41
C GLN A 424 -14.64 -19.66 -8.71
N GLY A 425 -13.96 -20.76 -9.02
CA GLY A 425 -14.01 -22.02 -8.27
C GLY A 425 -12.74 -22.19 -7.44
N ARG A 426 -12.90 -22.66 -6.19
CA ARG A 426 -11.80 -23.01 -5.30
C ARG A 426 -12.00 -24.43 -4.77
N ILE A 427 -10.94 -25.22 -4.86
CA ILE A 427 -10.87 -26.57 -4.28
C ILE A 427 -9.69 -26.61 -3.32
N VAL A 428 -9.92 -27.10 -2.11
CA VAL A 428 -8.90 -27.27 -1.07
C VAL A 428 -8.68 -28.78 -0.90
N PHE A 429 -7.45 -29.23 -1.10
CA PHE A 429 -7.04 -30.63 -1.03
C PHE A 429 -6.57 -31.01 0.37
#